data_8e09e129d2f7c3035849db8e0b4c0a1d
#
_entry.id   8e09e129d2f7c3035849db8e0b4c0a1d
#
_cell.length_a   1.000
_cell.length_b   1.000
_cell.length_c   1.000
_cell.angle_alpha   90.00
_cell.angle_beta   90.00
_cell.angle_gamma   90.00
#
_symmetry.space_group_name_H-M   'P 1'
#
loop_
_entity.id
_entity.type
_entity.pdbx_description
1 polymer ?
#
loop_
_entity_poly.entity_id
_entity_poly.type
_entity_poly.pdbx_seq_one_letter_code
_entity_poly.pdbx_strand_id
1 'polypeptide(L)'
;MNNKRYLTKSRFKEGLECPTKLYYAKNLEYKNSQLEDPFLESLAEGGYQVGELSKFLISDEPYKEKITVESLDHEKSLEVTNIKLQNDLVSIAEPAFLYKNLFIRVDLLQKNGNKINIYEVKSKSWGHESVDDKEFEVFIKTPTKGVNKG
;
A
#
# COMPACT_ATOMS: atom_id res chain seq x y z
N MET A 1 0.58 -17.86 21.97
CA MET A 1 0.86 -16.74 21.08
C MET A 1 -0.47 -16.24 20.50
N ASN A 2 -0.88 -15.02 20.83
CA ASN A 2 -2.12 -14.45 20.36
C ASN A 2 -1.95 -14.11 18.87
N ASN A 3 -2.46 -14.95 18.00
CA ASN A 3 -2.36 -14.76 16.56
C ASN A 3 -3.35 -13.64 16.15
N LYS A 4 -2.92 -12.38 16.29
CA LYS A 4 -3.71 -11.23 15.87
C LYS A 4 -4.02 -11.37 14.38
N ARG A 5 -5.29 -11.50 14.05
CA ARG A 5 -5.73 -11.54 12.65
C ARG A 5 -6.00 -10.12 12.18
N TYR A 6 -5.13 -9.62 11.31
CA TYR A 6 -5.35 -8.34 10.65
C TYR A 6 -6.20 -8.50 9.39
N LEU A 7 -7.09 -7.54 9.15
CA LEU A 7 -7.74 -7.36 7.86
C LEU A 7 -6.84 -6.47 7.00
N THR A 8 -6.13 -7.10 6.08
CA THR A 8 -5.25 -6.40 5.12
C THR A 8 -6.03 -5.96 3.88
N LYS A 9 -5.45 -5.05 3.06
CA LYS A 9 -6.02 -4.61 1.78
C LYS A 9 -6.39 -5.79 0.87
N SER A 10 -5.50 -6.78 0.74
CA SER A 10 -5.76 -7.97 -0.08
C SER A 10 -6.94 -8.79 0.44
N ARG A 11 -6.99 -9.05 1.76
CA ARG A 11 -8.10 -9.78 2.38
C ARG A 11 -9.42 -9.04 2.28
N PHE A 12 -9.40 -7.72 2.41
CA PHE A 12 -10.59 -6.91 2.24
C PHE A 12 -11.12 -7.04 0.81
N LYS A 13 -10.23 -6.96 -0.20
CA LYS A 13 -10.58 -7.15 -1.61
C LYS A 13 -11.15 -8.55 -1.86
N GLU A 14 -10.50 -9.60 -1.37
CA GLU A 14 -11.00 -10.98 -1.47
C GLU A 14 -12.38 -11.13 -0.84
N GLY A 15 -12.60 -10.51 0.33
CA GLY A 15 -13.89 -10.56 1.02
C GLY A 15 -15.00 -9.83 0.27
N LEU A 16 -14.69 -8.75 -0.44
CA LEU A 16 -15.63 -8.04 -1.31
C LEU A 16 -16.00 -8.87 -2.54
N GLU A 17 -15.02 -9.54 -3.15
CA GLU A 17 -15.24 -10.40 -4.31
C GLU A 17 -16.06 -11.65 -3.93
N CYS A 18 -15.67 -12.32 -2.85
CA CYS A 18 -16.33 -13.53 -2.37
C CYS A 18 -15.97 -13.83 -0.91
N PRO A 19 -16.92 -13.68 0.04
CA PRO A 19 -16.67 -14.01 1.45
C PRO A 19 -16.23 -15.46 1.68
N THR A 20 -16.75 -16.40 0.86
CA THR A 20 -16.36 -17.81 0.91
C THR A 20 -14.89 -18.01 0.53
N LYS A 21 -14.40 -17.28 -0.50
CA LYS A 21 -12.99 -17.29 -0.89
C LYS A 21 -12.11 -16.83 0.26
N LEU A 22 -12.48 -15.75 0.94
CA LEU A 22 -11.75 -15.25 2.11
C LEU A 22 -11.67 -16.27 3.24
N TYR A 23 -12.77 -17.03 3.46
CA TYR A 23 -12.80 -18.08 4.48
C TYR A 23 -11.79 -19.19 4.20
N TYR A 24 -11.67 -19.62 2.93
CA TYR A 24 -10.80 -20.72 2.51
C TYR A 24 -9.39 -20.29 2.10
N ALA A 25 -9.10 -18.99 1.92
CA ALA A 25 -7.85 -18.46 1.39
C ALA A 25 -6.56 -18.93 2.10
N LYS A 26 -6.68 -19.45 3.34
CA LYS A 26 -5.56 -19.99 4.12
C LYS A 26 -5.70 -21.48 4.47
N ASN A 27 -6.70 -22.13 3.94
CA ASN A 27 -6.89 -23.57 4.18
C ASN A 27 -6.03 -24.35 3.19
N LEU A 28 -5.03 -25.05 3.70
CA LEU A 28 -4.07 -25.84 2.88
C LEU A 28 -4.73 -27.01 2.14
N GLU A 29 -5.95 -27.42 2.53
CA GLU A 29 -6.72 -28.44 1.82
C GLU A 29 -7.24 -27.95 0.45
N TYR A 30 -7.36 -26.63 0.30
CA TYR A 30 -7.86 -26.02 -0.93
C TYR A 30 -6.68 -25.33 -1.65
N LYS A 31 -6.17 -26.00 -2.70
CA LYS A 31 -5.12 -25.42 -3.54
C LYS A 31 -5.63 -24.16 -4.23
N ASN A 32 -4.84 -23.12 -4.18
CA ASN A 32 -5.07 -21.92 -4.98
C ASN A 32 -4.53 -22.19 -6.39
N SER A 33 -5.43 -22.37 -7.37
CA SER A 33 -5.08 -22.63 -8.77
C SER A 33 -4.33 -21.48 -9.46
N GLN A 34 -4.32 -20.28 -8.84
CA GLN A 34 -3.64 -19.10 -9.38
C GLN A 34 -2.15 -19.01 -8.96
N LEU A 35 -1.70 -19.84 -8.01
CA LEU A 35 -0.31 -19.80 -7.53
C LEU A 35 0.72 -20.29 -8.56
N GLU A 36 0.29 -21.06 -9.56
CA GLU A 36 1.15 -21.66 -10.56
C GLU A 36 0.87 -21.11 -11.97
N ASP A 37 0.23 -19.94 -12.08
CA ASP A 37 -0.06 -19.30 -13.37
C ASP A 37 1.11 -18.40 -13.80
N PRO A 38 1.88 -18.78 -14.86
CA PRO A 38 3.05 -18.00 -15.30
C PRO A 38 2.70 -16.58 -15.77
N PHE A 39 1.47 -16.36 -16.25
CA PHE A 39 1.02 -15.05 -16.68
C PHE A 39 0.83 -14.13 -15.45
N LEU A 40 0.22 -14.66 -14.39
CA LEU A 40 0.03 -13.90 -13.14
C LEU A 40 1.36 -13.62 -12.44
N GLU A 41 2.31 -14.56 -12.53
CA GLU A 41 3.67 -14.38 -12.01
C GLU A 41 4.41 -13.26 -12.75
N SER A 42 4.39 -13.25 -14.08
CA SER A 42 4.97 -12.19 -14.91
C SER A 42 4.33 -10.82 -14.63
N LEU A 43 3.01 -10.78 -14.42
CA LEU A 43 2.29 -9.56 -14.09
C LEU A 43 2.68 -9.02 -12.70
N ALA A 44 2.87 -9.91 -11.73
CA ALA A 44 3.33 -9.57 -10.40
C ALA A 44 4.77 -9.03 -10.41
N GLU A 45 5.65 -9.63 -11.21
CA GLU A 45 7.03 -9.16 -11.40
C GLU A 45 7.08 -7.76 -12.01
N GLY A 46 6.29 -7.49 -13.05
CA GLY A 46 6.14 -6.15 -13.62
C GLY A 46 5.62 -5.13 -12.60
N GLY A 47 4.67 -5.53 -11.76
CA GLY A 47 4.19 -4.71 -10.65
C GLY A 47 5.29 -4.39 -9.64
N TYR A 48 6.11 -5.37 -9.30
CA TYR A 48 7.25 -5.19 -8.39
C TYR A 48 8.28 -4.21 -8.95
N GLN A 49 8.67 -4.36 -10.22
CA GLN A 49 9.63 -3.47 -10.88
C GLN A 49 9.14 -2.01 -10.88
N VAL A 50 7.87 -1.77 -11.18
CA VAL A 50 7.27 -0.44 -11.13
C VAL A 50 7.26 0.11 -9.70
N GLY A 51 6.97 -0.74 -8.71
CA GLY A 51 7.07 -0.39 -7.31
C GLY A 51 8.47 0.08 -6.89
N GLU A 52 9.51 -0.66 -7.30
CA GLU A 52 10.91 -0.28 -7.03
C GLU A 52 11.29 1.03 -7.71
N LEU A 53 10.92 1.21 -8.98
CA LEU A 53 11.16 2.46 -9.71
C LEU A 53 10.46 3.66 -9.05
N SER A 54 9.26 3.47 -8.54
CA SER A 54 8.49 4.54 -7.90
C SER A 54 9.16 5.11 -6.66
N LYS A 55 10.00 4.32 -5.98
CA LYS A 55 10.77 4.78 -4.82
C LYS A 55 11.73 5.92 -5.17
N PHE A 56 12.17 6.01 -6.42
CA PHE A 56 13.04 7.10 -6.90
C PHE A 56 12.26 8.41 -7.10
N LEU A 57 10.95 8.36 -7.33
CA LEU A 57 10.11 9.55 -7.50
C LEU A 57 10.02 10.41 -6.23
N ILE A 58 10.18 9.79 -5.06
CA ILE A 58 10.10 10.49 -3.77
C ILE A 58 11.49 10.79 -3.17
N SER A 59 12.55 10.59 -3.96
CA SER A 59 13.94 10.76 -3.49
C SER A 59 14.48 12.18 -3.64
N ASP A 60 13.78 13.06 -4.35
CA ASP A 60 14.26 14.40 -4.65
C ASP A 60 14.04 15.37 -3.48
N GLU A 61 14.91 16.36 -3.38
CA GLU A 61 14.82 17.50 -2.47
C GLU A 61 13.38 18.11 -2.48
N PRO A 62 12.82 18.44 -1.35
CA PRO A 62 13.44 18.71 -0.04
C PRO A 62 13.47 17.54 0.96
N TYR A 63 13.06 16.35 0.57
CA TYR A 63 12.96 15.20 1.47
C TYR A 63 14.31 14.50 1.58
N LYS A 64 15.09 14.85 2.62
CA LYS A 64 16.45 14.36 2.80
C LYS A 64 16.56 12.89 3.20
N GLU A 65 15.53 12.32 3.77
CA GLU A 65 15.54 10.96 4.28
C GLU A 65 14.53 10.09 3.54
N LYS A 66 15.07 9.22 2.68
CA LYS A 66 14.28 8.19 2.01
C LYS A 66 14.44 6.88 2.74
N ILE A 67 13.35 6.31 3.20
CA ILE A 67 13.37 5.08 3.97
C ILE A 67 12.38 4.10 3.39
N THR A 68 12.84 2.88 3.18
CA THR A 68 11.98 1.76 2.84
C THR A 68 11.72 0.93 4.08
N VAL A 69 10.46 0.62 4.34
CA VAL A 69 10.07 -0.31 5.41
C VAL A 69 10.10 -1.72 4.86
N GLU A 70 11.25 -2.38 4.94
CA GLU A 70 11.49 -3.69 4.32
C GLU A 70 10.91 -4.87 5.10
N SER A 71 10.51 -4.66 6.35
CA SER A 71 10.06 -5.76 7.19
C SER A 71 8.72 -6.34 6.72
N LEU A 72 8.66 -7.67 6.58
CA LEU A 72 7.42 -8.41 6.38
C LEU A 72 6.62 -8.62 7.67
N ASP A 73 7.26 -8.42 8.83
CA ASP A 73 6.62 -8.46 10.13
C ASP A 73 5.76 -7.21 10.33
N HIS A 74 4.48 -7.40 10.64
CA HIS A 74 3.51 -6.32 10.77
C HIS A 74 3.85 -5.38 11.94
N GLU A 75 4.23 -5.93 13.08
CA GLU A 75 4.53 -5.13 14.29
C GLU A 75 5.81 -4.31 14.09
N LYS A 76 6.84 -4.92 13.53
CA LYS A 76 8.09 -4.24 13.20
C LYS A 76 7.89 -3.15 12.14
N SER A 77 7.05 -3.41 11.13
CA SER A 77 6.72 -2.42 10.10
C SER A 77 6.02 -1.18 10.69
N LEU A 78 5.11 -1.40 11.63
CA LEU A 78 4.43 -0.32 12.34
C LEU A 78 5.39 0.48 13.21
N GLU A 79 6.28 -0.19 13.95
CA GLU A 79 7.29 0.45 14.79
C GLU A 79 8.20 1.35 13.97
N VAL A 80 8.79 0.82 12.89
CA VAL A 80 9.68 1.58 12.00
C VAL A 80 8.94 2.78 11.40
N THR A 81 7.71 2.58 10.93
CA THR A 81 6.90 3.67 10.38
C THR A 81 6.65 4.77 11.41
N ASN A 82 6.26 4.40 12.63
CA ASN A 82 5.99 5.36 13.70
C ASN A 82 7.24 6.16 14.09
N ILE A 83 8.39 5.51 14.18
CA ILE A 83 9.67 6.19 14.47
C ILE A 83 9.97 7.22 13.37
N LYS A 84 9.83 6.84 12.11
CA LYS A 84 10.17 7.71 10.98
C LYS A 84 9.20 8.88 10.81
N LEU A 85 7.94 8.70 11.14
CA LEU A 85 6.94 9.77 11.12
C LEU A 85 7.16 10.85 12.20
N GLN A 86 8.08 10.66 13.14
CA GLN A 86 8.47 11.72 14.07
C GLN A 86 9.25 12.85 13.38
N ASN A 87 9.90 12.57 12.25
CA ASN A 87 10.59 13.59 11.48
C ASN A 87 9.58 14.51 10.79
N ASP A 88 9.89 15.80 10.75
CA ASP A 88 9.04 16.79 10.07
C ASP A 88 9.11 16.67 8.55
N LEU A 89 10.27 16.27 8.02
CA LEU A 89 10.48 16.04 6.59
C LEU A 89 10.96 14.61 6.37
N VAL A 90 10.10 13.79 5.79
CA VAL A 90 10.43 12.38 5.52
C VAL A 90 9.67 11.84 4.33
N SER A 91 10.34 11.02 3.53
CA SER A 91 9.75 10.19 2.47
C SER A 91 9.90 8.72 2.86
N ILE A 92 8.80 8.00 2.93
CA ILE A 92 8.77 6.60 3.35
C ILE A 92 8.14 5.77 2.25
N ALA A 93 8.86 4.74 1.80
CA ALA A 93 8.34 3.70 0.94
C ALA A 93 7.79 2.55 1.80
N GLU A 94 6.63 2.05 1.45
CA GLU A 94 5.91 0.97 2.11
C GLU A 94 5.61 1.16 3.61
N PRO A 95 5.26 2.39 4.07
CA PRO A 95 4.89 2.59 5.46
C PRO A 95 3.65 1.78 5.83
N ALA A 96 3.63 1.29 7.08
CA ALA A 96 2.55 0.48 7.62
C ALA A 96 1.71 1.26 8.62
N PHE A 97 0.40 1.05 8.56
CA PHE A 97 -0.57 1.66 9.46
C PHE A 97 -1.54 0.63 10.01
N LEU A 98 -1.95 0.83 11.25
CA LEU A 98 -2.93 -0.02 11.92
C LEU A 98 -4.01 0.84 12.58
N TYR A 99 -5.26 0.53 12.27
CA TYR A 99 -6.41 1.06 12.98
C TYR A 99 -7.33 -0.09 13.42
N LYS A 100 -7.44 -0.33 14.70
CA LYS A 100 -8.12 -1.51 15.26
C LYS A 100 -7.47 -2.80 14.73
N ASN A 101 -8.17 -3.53 13.86
CA ASN A 101 -7.64 -4.72 13.18
C ASN A 101 -7.38 -4.50 11.67
N LEU A 102 -7.55 -3.26 11.19
CA LEU A 102 -7.29 -2.90 9.79
C LEU A 102 -5.81 -2.58 9.64
N PHE A 103 -5.10 -3.39 8.87
CA PHE A 103 -3.69 -3.18 8.56
C PHE A 103 -3.51 -2.83 7.10
N ILE A 104 -2.83 -1.73 6.83
CA ILE A 104 -2.52 -1.27 5.47
C ILE A 104 -1.04 -0.95 5.33
N ARG A 105 -0.47 -1.31 4.18
CA ARG A 105 0.78 -0.75 3.69
C ARG A 105 0.46 0.17 2.52
N VAL A 106 1.01 1.35 2.56
CA VAL A 106 0.90 2.37 1.52
C VAL A 106 2.15 2.27 0.65
N ASP A 107 2.04 2.47 -0.66
CA ASP A 107 3.20 2.33 -1.53
C ASP A 107 4.23 3.43 -1.22
N LEU A 108 3.82 4.71 -1.22
CA LEU A 108 4.70 5.82 -0.90
C LEU A 108 4.00 6.86 -0.04
N LEU A 109 4.74 7.46 0.89
CA LEU A 109 4.27 8.56 1.74
C LEU A 109 5.33 9.64 1.84
N GLN A 110 4.91 10.88 1.72
CA GLN A 110 5.74 12.05 2.00
C GLN A 110 5.10 12.90 3.10
N LYS A 111 5.87 13.23 4.12
CA LYS A 111 5.47 14.17 5.17
C LYS A 111 6.31 15.43 5.08
N ASN A 112 5.65 16.58 5.19
CA ASN A 112 6.27 17.90 5.32
C ASN A 112 5.50 18.69 6.39
N GLY A 113 6.03 18.72 7.58
CA GLY A 113 5.36 19.24 8.76
C GLY A 113 4.03 18.52 9.00
N ASN A 114 2.94 19.27 8.95
CA ASN A 114 1.57 18.75 9.13
C ASN A 114 0.92 18.24 7.83
N LYS A 115 1.60 18.36 6.70
CA LYS A 115 1.10 17.89 5.40
C LYS A 115 1.60 16.50 5.11
N ILE A 116 0.68 15.59 4.76
CA ILE A 116 0.97 14.22 4.35
C ILE A 116 0.41 14.01 2.96
N ASN A 117 1.27 13.54 2.05
CA ASN A 117 0.89 13.08 0.73
C ASN A 117 1.05 11.56 0.68
N ILE A 118 0.07 10.88 0.15
CA ILE A 118 0.06 9.42 -0.03
C ILE A 118 -0.07 9.14 -1.52
N TYR A 119 0.77 8.22 -2.00
CA TYR A 119 0.79 7.82 -3.41
C TYR A 119 0.54 6.31 -3.50
N GLU A 120 -0.38 5.93 -4.36
CA GLU A 120 -0.61 4.54 -4.76
C GLU A 120 0.03 4.31 -6.12
N VAL A 121 0.85 3.28 -6.23
CA VAL A 121 1.59 2.92 -7.44
C VAL A 121 0.86 1.81 -8.19
N LYS A 122 0.70 1.95 -9.48
CA LYS A 122 0.06 0.94 -10.34
C LYS A 122 0.89 0.69 -11.59
N SER A 123 1.15 -0.58 -11.85
CA SER A 123 1.69 -1.08 -13.10
C SER A 123 0.54 -1.26 -14.10
N LYS A 124 0.18 -0.16 -14.79
CA LYS A 124 -0.88 -0.18 -15.80
C LYS A 124 -0.34 0.44 -17.08
N SER A 125 -0.57 -0.21 -18.22
CA SER A 125 -0.24 0.39 -19.51
C SER A 125 -1.14 1.60 -19.74
N TRP A 126 -0.53 2.72 -20.15
CA TRP A 126 -1.23 3.91 -20.55
C TRP A 126 -1.71 3.73 -21.98
N GLY A 127 -3.01 3.54 -22.18
CA GLY A 127 -3.63 3.50 -23.50
C GLY A 127 -4.25 4.86 -23.83
N HIS A 128 -3.95 5.41 -25.02
CA HIS A 128 -4.42 6.73 -25.47
C HIS A 128 -5.94 6.85 -25.56
N GLU A 129 -6.70 5.75 -25.51
CA GLU A 129 -8.14 5.77 -25.82
C GLU A 129 -9.09 5.45 -24.66
N SER A 130 -8.61 5.28 -23.43
CA SER A 130 -9.49 4.88 -22.32
C SER A 130 -9.15 5.46 -20.96
N VAL A 131 -8.53 6.61 -20.91
CA VAL A 131 -8.40 7.32 -19.64
C VAL A 131 -9.69 8.11 -19.45
N ASP A 132 -10.58 7.56 -18.68
CA ASP A 132 -11.62 8.37 -18.09
C ASP A 132 -10.90 9.34 -17.15
N ASP A 133 -10.67 10.57 -17.58
CA ASP A 133 -9.97 11.63 -16.83
C ASP A 133 -10.56 11.81 -15.41
N LYS A 134 -11.78 11.35 -15.21
CA LYS A 134 -12.45 11.32 -13.91
C LYS A 134 -11.86 10.30 -12.93
N GLU A 135 -11.34 9.16 -13.39
CA GLU A 135 -10.66 8.21 -12.50
C GLU A 135 -9.33 8.76 -11.97
N PHE A 136 -8.59 9.50 -12.79
CA PHE A 136 -7.32 10.10 -12.39
C PHE A 136 -7.51 11.26 -11.40
N GLU A 137 -8.54 12.07 -11.55
CA GLU A 137 -8.86 13.16 -10.62
C GLU A 137 -9.23 12.66 -9.21
N VAL A 138 -9.83 11.49 -9.07
CA VAL A 138 -10.22 10.92 -7.77
C VAL A 138 -9.00 10.55 -6.93
N PHE A 139 -7.89 10.15 -7.54
CA PHE A 139 -6.67 9.79 -6.81
C PHE A 139 -5.80 10.99 -6.40
N ILE A 140 -5.99 12.16 -7.04
CA ILE A 140 -5.22 13.38 -6.73
C ILE A 140 -5.97 14.30 -5.75
N LYS A 141 -7.26 14.07 -5.50
CA LYS A 141 -7.97 14.84 -4.48
C LYS A 141 -7.43 14.47 -3.10
N THR A 142 -6.45 15.24 -2.67
CA THR A 142 -6.12 15.36 -1.25
C THR A 142 -7.43 15.55 -0.48
N PRO A 143 -7.69 14.81 0.60
CA PRO A 143 -8.83 15.08 1.44
C PRO A 143 -8.69 16.50 1.98
N THR A 144 -9.40 17.41 1.33
CA THR A 144 -9.55 18.75 1.85
C THR A 144 -10.51 18.66 3.02
N LYS A 145 -9.96 18.91 4.17
CA LYS A 145 -10.64 19.17 5.42
C LYS A 145 -11.19 17.99 6.18
N GLY A 146 -10.57 17.90 7.29
CA GLY A 146 -11.30 17.87 8.55
C GLY A 146 -11.65 16.46 8.93
N VAL A 147 -11.24 16.09 9.85
CA VAL A 147 -11.98 15.66 11.02
C VAL A 147 -10.96 15.74 12.14
N ASN A 148 -11.06 16.84 12.86
CA ASN A 148 -10.92 16.80 14.29
C ASN A 148 -11.42 18.11 14.85
N LYS A 149 -12.70 18.11 15.18
CA LYS A 149 -13.26 18.89 16.28
C LYS A 149 -13.93 17.88 17.20
N GLY A 150 -13.40 17.74 18.37
CA GLY A 150 -13.94 16.94 19.46
C GLY A 150 -12.86 16.16 20.14
#